data_deb4e4f50c4fdd9e8abaf598fa7050fd
#
_entry.id   deb4e4f50c4fdd9e8abaf598fa7050fd
#
_cell.length_a   1.000
_cell.length_b   1.000
_cell.length_c   1.000
_cell.angle_alpha   90.00
_cell.angle_beta   90.00
_cell.angle_gamma   90.00
#
_symmetry.space_group_name_H-M   'P 1'
#
loop_
_entity.id
_entity.type
_entity.pdbx_description
1 polymer ?
#
loop_
_entity_poly.entity_id
_entity_poly.type
_entity_poly.pdbx_seq_one_letter_code
_entity_poly.pdbx_strand_id
1 'polypeptide(L)'
;MSVHHKAHVLLVEDDEDTREVLRMIMESDGIEVAVARDGLDALTCIEQLRLQDPKAPSVIVLDYMMPRCSGPQFRQKQLADPQIANVPVILVSAVSDLPSRAALLKPFAILQKPIDPDELTAVVREACDSYFNS
;
A
#
# COMPACT_ATOMS: atom_id res chain seq x y z
N MET A 1 -24.39 -13.53 -3.37
CA MET A 1 -23.08 -14.17 -3.57
C MET A 1 -22.02 -13.07 -3.59
N SER A 2 -21.08 -13.12 -2.67
CA SER A 2 -20.02 -12.12 -2.63
C SER A 2 -18.99 -12.41 -3.73
N VAL A 3 -18.61 -11.36 -4.46
CA VAL A 3 -17.55 -11.45 -5.44
C VAL A 3 -16.26 -11.08 -4.74
N HIS A 4 -15.31 -12.00 -4.73
CA HIS A 4 -13.99 -11.73 -4.18
C HIS A 4 -13.10 -11.22 -5.29
N HIS A 5 -12.68 -9.97 -5.18
CA HIS A 5 -11.73 -9.38 -6.09
C HIS A 5 -10.32 -9.79 -5.71
N LYS A 6 -9.51 -10.09 -6.72
CA LYS A 6 -8.11 -10.41 -6.49
C LYS A 6 -7.38 -9.17 -6.01
N ALA A 7 -6.74 -9.28 -4.86
CA ALA A 7 -5.95 -8.18 -4.32
C ALA A 7 -4.62 -8.09 -5.06
N HIS A 8 -4.33 -6.90 -5.55
CA HIS A 8 -3.08 -6.59 -6.23
C HIS A 8 -2.43 -5.42 -5.48
N VAL A 9 -1.44 -5.71 -4.68
CA VAL A 9 -0.82 -4.75 -3.78
C VAL A 9 0.44 -4.17 -4.39
N LEU A 10 0.60 -2.86 -4.26
CA LEU A 10 1.91 -2.22 -4.42
C LEU A 10 2.48 -1.99 -3.02
N LEU A 11 3.58 -2.66 -2.72
CA LEU A 11 4.29 -2.53 -1.45
C LEU A 11 5.45 -1.55 -1.63
N VAL A 12 5.41 -0.45 -0.91
CA VAL A 12 6.43 0.60 -0.97
C VAL A 12 7.19 0.61 0.35
N GLU A 13 8.41 0.07 0.34
CA GLU A 13 9.24 -0.11 1.52
C GLU A 13 10.71 -0.06 1.12
N ASP A 14 11.49 0.81 1.77
CA ASP A 14 12.91 0.97 1.45
C ASP A 14 13.81 -0.09 2.04
N ASP A 15 13.44 -0.67 3.18
CA ASP A 15 14.24 -1.74 3.80
C ASP A 15 14.00 -3.05 3.09
N GLU A 16 15.08 -3.62 2.53
CA GLU A 16 14.99 -4.83 1.71
C GLU A 16 14.45 -6.03 2.50
N ASP A 17 14.94 -6.22 3.73
CA ASP A 17 14.52 -7.36 4.55
C ASP A 17 13.05 -7.23 4.95
N THR A 18 12.63 -6.05 5.37
CA THR A 18 11.24 -5.79 5.73
C THR A 18 10.34 -5.97 4.52
N ARG A 19 10.74 -5.42 3.37
CA ARG A 19 9.98 -5.55 2.13
C ARG A 19 9.77 -7.02 1.76
N GLU A 20 10.83 -7.82 1.85
CA GLU A 20 10.77 -9.24 1.50
C GLU A 20 9.84 -10.01 2.44
N VAL A 21 9.93 -9.74 3.75
CA VAL A 21 9.07 -10.41 4.74
C VAL A 21 7.60 -10.05 4.48
N LEU A 22 7.28 -8.78 4.28
CA LEU A 22 5.90 -8.36 4.03
C LEU A 22 5.38 -8.95 2.71
N ARG A 23 6.22 -8.99 1.68
CA ARG A 23 5.85 -9.60 0.40
C ARG A 23 5.50 -11.07 0.58
N MET A 24 6.34 -11.82 1.29
CA MET A 24 6.13 -13.25 1.53
C MET A 24 4.83 -13.51 2.30
N ILE A 25 4.54 -12.70 3.31
CA ILE A 25 3.31 -12.82 4.09
C ILE A 25 2.09 -12.69 3.18
N MET A 26 2.08 -11.65 2.35
CA MET A 26 0.94 -11.39 1.48
C MET A 26 0.83 -12.43 0.36
N GLU A 27 1.94 -12.82 -0.25
CA GLU A 27 1.91 -13.82 -1.32
C GLU A 27 1.47 -15.19 -0.81
N SER A 28 1.83 -15.55 0.42
CA SER A 28 1.40 -16.83 1.00
C SER A 28 -0.11 -16.87 1.22
N ASP A 29 -0.77 -15.72 1.27
CA ASP A 29 -2.23 -15.61 1.39
C ASP A 29 -2.91 -15.40 0.03
N GLY A 30 -2.21 -15.60 -1.06
CA GLY A 30 -2.77 -15.51 -2.41
C GLY A 30 -2.88 -14.09 -2.96
N ILE A 31 -2.21 -13.13 -2.33
CA ILE A 31 -2.21 -11.73 -2.78
C ILE A 31 -1.05 -11.53 -3.76
N GLU A 32 -1.32 -10.90 -4.90
CA GLU A 32 -0.26 -10.50 -5.82
C GLU A 32 0.39 -9.22 -5.32
N VAL A 33 1.72 -9.20 -5.30
CA VAL A 33 2.49 -8.07 -4.76
C VAL A 33 3.52 -7.60 -5.78
N ALA A 34 3.45 -6.31 -6.11
CA ALA A 34 4.54 -5.60 -6.77
C ALA A 34 5.26 -4.79 -5.70
N VAL A 35 6.55 -4.61 -5.84
CA VAL A 35 7.36 -3.90 -4.84
C VAL A 35 8.01 -2.67 -5.42
N ALA A 36 8.14 -1.64 -4.59
CA ALA A 36 8.86 -0.43 -4.88
C ALA A 36 9.71 -0.04 -3.67
N ARG A 37 10.87 0.57 -3.94
CA ARG A 37 11.84 0.90 -2.88
C ARG A 37 11.59 2.25 -2.23
N ASP A 38 10.87 3.13 -2.92
CA ASP A 38 10.55 4.47 -2.42
C ASP A 38 9.37 5.04 -3.22
N GLY A 39 8.99 6.26 -2.88
CA GLY A 39 7.85 6.90 -3.52
C GLY A 39 8.03 7.18 -5.00
N LEU A 40 9.26 7.48 -5.45
CA LEU A 40 9.51 7.71 -6.87
C LEU A 40 9.42 6.41 -7.67
N ASP A 41 10.01 5.35 -7.14
CA ASP A 41 9.91 4.02 -7.74
C ASP A 41 8.46 3.54 -7.79
N ALA A 42 7.69 3.87 -6.76
CA ALA A 42 6.26 3.52 -6.68
C ALA A 42 5.46 4.14 -7.83
N LEU A 43 5.71 5.39 -8.16
CA LEU A 43 5.00 6.05 -9.26
C LEU A 43 5.28 5.36 -10.59
N THR A 44 6.53 4.97 -10.83
CA THR A 44 6.90 4.22 -12.03
C THR A 44 6.23 2.85 -12.06
N CYS A 45 6.23 2.16 -10.91
CA CYS A 45 5.57 0.85 -10.80
C CYS A 45 4.08 0.94 -11.11
N ILE A 46 3.41 1.97 -10.62
CA ILE A 46 1.97 2.17 -10.88
C ILE A 46 1.70 2.32 -12.37
N GLU A 47 2.52 3.12 -13.06
CA GLU A 47 2.37 3.29 -14.50
C GLU A 47 2.47 1.94 -15.23
N GLN A 48 3.46 1.13 -14.87
CA GLN A 48 3.66 -0.18 -15.49
C GLN A 48 2.51 -1.14 -15.18
N LEU A 49 2.04 -1.16 -13.94
CA LEU A 49 0.92 -2.02 -13.55
C LEU A 49 -0.34 -1.67 -14.34
N ARG A 50 -0.60 -0.39 -14.55
CA ARG A 50 -1.80 0.06 -15.25
C ARG A 50 -1.79 -0.20 -16.74
N LEU A 51 -0.63 -0.41 -17.31
CA LEU A 51 -0.54 -0.86 -18.71
C LEU A 51 -1.13 -2.27 -18.88
N GLN A 52 -1.03 -3.11 -17.85
CA GLN A 52 -1.55 -4.47 -17.88
C GLN A 52 -2.96 -4.56 -17.33
N ASP A 53 -3.28 -3.78 -16.31
CA ASP A 53 -4.59 -3.76 -15.67
C ASP A 53 -4.90 -2.33 -15.20
N PRO A 54 -5.90 -1.66 -15.81
CA PRO A 54 -6.23 -0.28 -15.44
C PRO A 54 -6.67 -0.09 -13.99
N LYS A 55 -7.03 -1.18 -13.31
CA LYS A 55 -7.47 -1.13 -11.91
C LYS A 55 -6.38 -1.55 -10.91
N ALA A 56 -5.20 -1.88 -11.38
CA ALA A 56 -4.09 -2.22 -10.49
C ALA A 56 -3.26 -0.96 -10.20
N PRO A 57 -2.71 -0.85 -8.98
CA PRO A 57 -2.96 -1.72 -7.83
C PRO A 57 -4.31 -1.40 -7.19
N SER A 58 -4.86 -2.38 -6.47
CA SER A 58 -6.10 -2.18 -5.72
C SER A 58 -5.85 -1.70 -4.29
N VAL A 59 -4.63 -1.86 -3.80
CA VAL A 59 -4.20 -1.44 -2.46
C VAL A 59 -2.73 -1.04 -2.53
N ILE A 60 -2.37 0.02 -1.80
CA ILE A 60 -0.98 0.42 -1.63
C ILE A 60 -0.62 0.25 -0.14
N VAL A 61 0.42 -0.53 0.14
CA VAL A 61 1.00 -0.64 1.48
C VAL A 61 2.24 0.24 1.47
N LEU A 62 2.24 1.28 2.28
CA LEU A 62 3.19 2.39 2.19
C LEU A 62 3.90 2.61 3.52
N ASP A 63 5.23 2.48 3.52
CA ASP A 63 6.04 2.86 4.66
C ASP A 63 6.00 4.39 4.82
N TYR A 64 5.77 4.85 6.04
CA TYR A 64 5.68 6.27 6.35
C TYR A 64 7.04 6.98 6.18
N MET A 65 8.12 6.33 6.59
CA MET A 65 9.46 6.92 6.58
C MET A 65 10.34 6.27 5.51
N MET A 66 10.63 7.03 4.47
CA MET A 66 11.52 6.59 3.39
C MET A 66 12.46 7.72 2.99
N PRO A 67 13.70 7.40 2.54
CA PRO A 67 14.73 8.42 2.36
C PRO A 67 14.51 9.36 1.16
N ARG A 68 14.00 8.90 0.04
CA ARG A 68 13.90 9.75 -1.16
C ARG A 68 12.54 10.40 -1.23
N CYS A 69 11.55 9.79 -1.81
CA CYS A 69 10.20 10.32 -1.80
C CYS A 69 9.48 9.66 -0.62
N SER A 70 9.27 10.40 0.46
CA SER A 70 8.67 9.88 1.69
C SER A 70 7.22 9.45 1.50
N GLY A 71 6.68 8.73 2.49
CA GLY A 71 5.27 8.37 2.48
C GLY A 71 4.35 9.57 2.29
N PRO A 72 4.50 10.65 3.08
CA PRO A 72 3.70 11.86 2.87
C PRO A 72 3.83 12.48 1.48
N GLN A 73 5.06 12.55 0.96
CA GLN A 73 5.28 13.10 -0.38
C GLN A 73 4.63 12.26 -1.47
N PHE A 74 4.76 10.94 -1.37
CA PHE A 74 4.10 10.03 -2.29
C PHE A 74 2.59 10.20 -2.23
N ARG A 75 2.02 10.26 -1.02
CA ARG A 75 0.58 10.38 -0.83
C ARG A 75 0.04 11.65 -1.46
N GLN A 76 0.77 12.77 -1.34
CA GLN A 76 0.37 14.01 -1.97
C GLN A 76 0.31 13.88 -3.49
N LYS A 77 1.31 13.23 -4.09
CA LYS A 77 1.33 13.00 -5.54
C LYS A 77 0.20 12.08 -5.98
N GLN A 78 -0.07 11.05 -5.20
CA GLN A 78 -1.18 10.12 -5.48
C GLN A 78 -2.52 10.84 -5.46
N LEU A 79 -2.78 11.64 -4.43
CA LEU A 79 -4.05 12.33 -4.28
C LEU A 79 -4.26 13.40 -5.36
N ALA A 80 -3.19 13.94 -5.93
CA ALA A 80 -3.26 14.89 -7.00
C ALA A 80 -3.55 14.25 -8.37
N ASP A 81 -3.43 12.93 -8.48
CA ASP A 81 -3.67 12.20 -9.72
C ASP A 81 -5.04 11.50 -9.66
N PRO A 82 -6.05 11.97 -10.42
CA PRO A 82 -7.38 11.37 -10.36
C PRO A 82 -7.42 9.89 -10.72
N GLN A 83 -6.45 9.39 -11.47
CA GLN A 83 -6.43 7.98 -11.87
C GLN A 83 -6.11 7.05 -10.72
N ILE A 84 -5.35 7.52 -9.73
CA ILE A 84 -4.88 6.69 -8.62
C ILE A 84 -5.30 7.23 -7.25
N ALA A 85 -5.95 8.38 -7.20
CA ALA A 85 -6.33 9.02 -5.93
C ALA A 85 -7.24 8.14 -5.07
N ASN A 86 -8.03 7.28 -5.69
CA ASN A 86 -9.00 6.43 -5.00
C ASN A 86 -8.42 5.12 -4.48
N VAL A 87 -7.19 4.78 -4.85
CA VAL A 87 -6.57 3.54 -4.36
C VAL A 87 -6.32 3.66 -2.87
N PRO A 88 -6.86 2.75 -2.05
CA PRO A 88 -6.68 2.83 -0.60
C PRO A 88 -5.23 2.60 -0.22
N VAL A 89 -4.77 3.35 0.77
CA VAL A 89 -3.40 3.28 1.27
C VAL A 89 -3.42 2.79 2.71
N ILE A 90 -2.65 1.75 2.97
CA ILE A 90 -2.38 1.26 4.32
C ILE A 90 -0.99 1.77 4.68
N LEU A 91 -0.93 2.65 5.70
CA LEU A 91 0.36 3.13 6.18
C LEU A 91 0.98 2.14 7.15
N VAL A 92 2.27 1.92 7.01
CA VAL A 92 3.06 1.11 7.93
C VAL A 92 4.03 2.06 8.61
N SER A 93 4.06 2.05 9.94
CA SER A 93 4.75 3.06 10.69
C SER A 93 5.47 2.46 11.90
N ALA A 94 6.65 3.00 12.24
CA ALA A 94 7.32 2.67 13.48
C ALA A 94 6.58 3.29 14.67
N VAL A 95 6.85 2.76 15.86
CA VAL A 95 6.15 3.18 17.09
C VAL A 95 6.24 4.69 17.35
N SER A 96 7.37 5.29 16.99
CA SER A 96 7.63 6.69 17.27
C SER A 96 6.88 7.65 16.33
N ASP A 97 6.35 7.14 15.24
CA ASP A 97 5.63 8.00 14.29
C ASP A 97 4.24 8.29 14.84
N LEU A 98 3.88 9.55 14.87
CA LEU A 98 2.68 9.96 15.55
C LEU A 98 1.44 9.65 14.74
N PRO A 99 0.47 8.92 15.30
CA PRO A 99 -0.80 8.66 14.61
C PRO A 99 -1.49 9.91 14.11
N SER A 100 -1.35 11.03 14.83
CA SER A 100 -1.94 12.30 14.41
C SER A 100 -1.38 12.81 13.08
N ARG A 101 -0.07 12.62 12.82
CA ARG A 101 0.52 13.02 11.54
C ARG A 101 0.08 12.10 10.42
N ALA A 102 0.08 10.79 10.70
CA ALA A 102 -0.37 9.81 9.73
C ALA A 102 -1.83 10.00 9.35
N ALA A 103 -2.66 10.41 10.31
CA ALA A 103 -4.08 10.66 10.07
C ALA A 103 -4.32 11.78 9.07
N LEU A 104 -3.42 12.77 8.97
CA LEU A 104 -3.54 13.85 8.00
C LEU A 104 -3.45 13.37 6.56
N LEU A 105 -2.88 12.19 6.34
CA LEU A 105 -2.77 11.59 5.01
C LEU A 105 -4.02 10.83 4.61
N LYS A 106 -5.01 10.73 5.49
CA LYS A 106 -6.28 10.03 5.25
C LYS A 106 -6.08 8.60 4.73
N PRO A 107 -5.29 7.77 5.44
CA PRO A 107 -5.10 6.39 5.01
C PRO A 107 -6.36 5.56 5.26
N PHE A 108 -6.44 4.43 4.57
CA PHE A 108 -7.48 3.44 4.87
C PHE A 108 -7.25 2.83 6.25
N ALA A 109 -5.99 2.56 6.58
CA ALA A 109 -5.61 2.02 7.88
C ALA A 109 -4.16 2.35 8.18
N ILE A 110 -3.78 2.27 9.45
CA ILE A 110 -2.41 2.44 9.92
C ILE A 110 -2.02 1.18 10.68
N LEU A 111 -0.92 0.54 10.25
CA LEU A 111 -0.37 -0.61 10.94
C LEU A 111 0.97 -0.24 11.55
N GLN A 112 1.16 -0.61 12.81
CA GLN A 112 2.36 -0.29 13.56
C GLN A 112 3.34 -1.45 13.52
N LYS A 113 4.61 -1.15 13.27
CA LYS A 113 5.68 -2.17 13.32
C LYS A 113 5.93 -2.58 14.78
N PRO A 114 6.17 -3.87 15.07
CA PRO A 114 6.24 -4.99 14.14
C PRO A 114 4.86 -5.41 13.64
N ILE A 115 4.77 -5.75 12.36
CA ILE A 115 3.49 -6.03 11.70
C ILE A 115 3.02 -7.45 12.03
N ASP A 116 1.77 -7.56 12.48
CA ASP A 116 1.10 -8.85 12.65
C ASP A 116 0.68 -9.37 11.26
N PRO A 117 1.14 -10.56 10.85
CA PRO A 117 0.79 -11.10 9.52
C PRO A 117 -0.70 -11.21 9.27
N ASP A 118 -1.47 -11.69 10.25
CA ASP A 118 -2.92 -11.86 10.08
C ASP A 118 -3.64 -10.51 9.98
N GLU A 119 -3.19 -9.53 10.73
CA GLU A 119 -3.73 -8.18 10.66
C GLU A 119 -3.44 -7.56 9.29
N LEU A 120 -2.24 -7.74 8.77
CA LEU A 120 -1.87 -7.20 7.46
C LEU A 120 -2.76 -7.78 6.35
N THR A 121 -2.89 -9.09 6.29
CA THR A 121 -3.68 -9.73 5.23
C THR A 121 -5.16 -9.39 5.34
N ALA A 122 -5.71 -9.32 6.54
CA ALA A 122 -7.10 -8.96 6.76
C ALA A 122 -7.38 -7.53 6.30
N VAL A 123 -6.52 -6.58 6.67
CA VAL A 123 -6.70 -5.18 6.30
C VAL A 123 -6.52 -4.98 4.79
N VAL A 124 -5.57 -5.68 4.17
CA VAL A 124 -5.38 -5.63 2.72
C VAL A 124 -6.65 -6.08 2.00
N ARG A 125 -7.27 -7.16 2.45
CA ARG A 125 -8.49 -7.66 1.82
C ARG A 125 -9.66 -6.70 2.01
N GLU A 126 -9.80 -6.10 3.19
CA GLU A 126 -10.82 -5.08 3.43
C GLU A 126 -10.61 -3.87 2.52
N ALA A 127 -9.38 -3.41 2.37
CA ALA A 127 -9.06 -2.28 1.51
C ALA A 127 -9.36 -2.60 0.04
N CYS A 128 -9.00 -3.79 -0.41
CA CYS A 128 -9.29 -4.24 -1.77
C CYS A 128 -10.79 -4.25 -2.04
N ASP A 129 -11.58 -4.81 -1.14
CA ASP A 129 -13.02 -4.84 -1.28
C ASP A 129 -13.61 -3.43 -1.30
N SER A 130 -13.10 -2.53 -0.46
CA SER A 130 -13.53 -1.13 -0.43
C SER A 130 -13.26 -0.45 -1.78
N TYR A 131 -12.11 -0.70 -2.38
CA TYR A 131 -11.75 -0.10 -3.66
C TYR A 131 -12.72 -0.50 -4.78
N PHE A 132 -13.05 -1.79 -4.86
CA PHE A 132 -13.93 -2.29 -5.91
C PHE A 132 -15.41 -2.01 -5.65
N ASN A 133 -15.78 -1.68 -4.41
CA ASN A 133 -17.16 -1.38 -4.04
C ASN A 133 -17.47 0.12 -3.96
N SER A 134 -16.48 0.96 -4.26
CA SER A 134 -16.69 2.42 -4.22
C SER A 134 -17.13 3.01 -5.55
#